data_1527c07f8a71213145987190d85b3a57
#
_entry.id   1527c07f8a71213145987190d85b3a57
#
_cell.length_a   1.000
_cell.length_b   1.000
_cell.length_c   1.000
_cell.angle_alpha   90.00
_cell.angle_beta   90.00
_cell.angle_gamma   90.00
#
_symmetry.space_group_name_H-M   'P 1'
#
loop_
_entity.id
_entity.type
_entity.pdbx_description
1 polymer ?
#
loop_
_entity_poly.entity_id
_entity_poly.type
_entity_poly.pdbx_seq_one_letter_code
_entity_poly.pdbx_strand_id
1 'polypeptide(L)'
;DTLILRPFRTPTDLFHTLEGKWQRAARRNMTSFAQARTEAESCARAWRPDGQADVTMWNIYSAMMQNLGVSDDCVGQMTYNEREAEVRFCRPRKTGVQLFNLAKAAGKRVVLTSDMYLDADTIRRILEKCGIRGWDGFFLSNEQNALKWNGALYRRMTAEMGVPPEDVLHIGDNPKIDVEAAKKAGLRAMLLPRPADVFADADCTQMANLGRTCLAGFTTADAMQPLALRCAQGLAA
;
A
#
# COMPACT_ATOMS: atom_id res chain seq x y z
N ASP A 1 -4.66 2.46 -2.31
CA ASP A 1 -4.34 3.57 -3.26
C ASP A 1 -5.39 4.71 -3.24
N THR A 2 -6.08 4.92 -2.10
CA THR A 2 -7.13 5.96 -1.99
C THR A 2 -6.54 7.37 -1.84
N LEU A 3 -5.61 7.56 -0.91
CA LEU A 3 -4.97 8.86 -0.62
C LEU A 3 -3.58 9.00 -1.23
N ILE A 4 -2.88 7.90 -1.39
CA ILE A 4 -1.51 7.85 -1.90
C ILE A 4 -1.42 6.87 -3.07
N LEU A 5 -0.48 7.13 -3.96
CA LEU A 5 -0.16 6.27 -5.10
C LEU A 5 1.31 5.86 -5.05
N ARG A 6 1.59 4.64 -5.42
CA ARG A 6 2.93 4.20 -5.79
C ARG A 6 3.09 4.31 -7.30
N PRO A 7 4.21 4.83 -7.82
CA PRO A 7 4.47 4.93 -9.27
C PRO A 7 4.88 3.58 -9.86
N PHE A 8 4.22 2.51 -9.42
CA PHE A 8 4.49 1.14 -9.82
C PHE A 8 3.21 0.47 -10.29
N ARG A 9 3.32 -0.49 -11.20
CA ARG A 9 2.17 -1.26 -11.68
C ARG A 9 1.58 -2.11 -10.54
N THR A 10 2.47 -2.77 -9.80
CA THR A 10 2.10 -3.56 -8.62
C THR A 10 2.90 -3.09 -7.39
N PRO A 11 2.41 -3.27 -6.17
CA PRO A 11 3.18 -2.94 -4.97
C PRO A 11 4.54 -3.64 -4.90
N THR A 12 4.64 -4.85 -5.45
CA THR A 12 5.86 -5.67 -5.46
C THR A 12 6.95 -5.12 -6.38
N ASP A 13 6.60 -4.29 -7.37
CA ASP A 13 7.58 -3.67 -8.27
C ASP A 13 8.56 -2.74 -7.52
N LEU A 14 8.17 -2.26 -6.34
CA LEU A 14 9.07 -1.51 -5.46
C LEU A 14 10.30 -2.33 -5.08
N PHE A 15 10.14 -3.63 -4.88
CA PHE A 15 11.24 -4.51 -4.46
C PHE A 15 12.36 -4.60 -5.49
N HIS A 16 12.04 -4.50 -6.79
CA HIS A 16 13.07 -4.45 -7.84
C HIS A 16 14.00 -3.25 -7.71
N THR A 17 13.52 -2.14 -7.15
CA THR A 17 14.35 -0.95 -6.91
C THR A 17 15.39 -1.15 -5.81
N LEU A 18 15.22 -2.19 -4.99
CA LEU A 18 16.08 -2.52 -3.86
C LEU A 18 17.11 -3.62 -4.19
N GLU A 19 17.06 -4.22 -5.39
CA GLU A 19 17.89 -5.34 -5.80
C GLU A 19 19.38 -5.09 -5.55
N GLY A 20 19.90 -3.95 -5.98
CA GLY A 20 21.33 -3.61 -5.78
C GLY A 20 21.72 -3.46 -4.30
N LYS A 21 20.79 -3.10 -3.41
CA LYS A 21 21.03 -3.06 -1.97
C LYS A 21 21.00 -4.47 -1.39
N TRP A 22 20.08 -5.31 -1.84
CA TRP A 22 19.96 -6.70 -1.46
C TRP A 22 21.22 -7.50 -1.76
N GLN A 23 21.74 -7.42 -3.00
CA GLN A 23 22.94 -8.13 -3.41
C GLN A 23 24.16 -7.75 -2.55
N ARG A 24 24.25 -6.50 -2.11
CA ARG A 24 25.31 -6.06 -1.20
C ARG A 24 25.12 -6.55 0.23
N ALA A 25 23.90 -6.50 0.75
CA ALA A 25 23.58 -6.89 2.12
C ALA A 25 23.65 -8.40 2.34
N ALA A 26 23.12 -9.18 1.41
CA ALA A 26 23.09 -10.64 1.50
C ALA A 26 24.46 -11.30 1.28
N ARG A 27 25.45 -10.58 0.71
CA ARG A 27 26.85 -11.04 0.51
C ARG A 27 26.99 -12.38 -0.23
N ARG A 28 26.01 -12.77 -1.04
CA ARG A 28 25.96 -14.05 -1.77
C ARG A 28 25.18 -13.88 -3.07
N ASN A 29 25.40 -14.82 -3.99
CA ASN A 29 24.59 -14.94 -5.20
C ASN A 29 23.27 -15.60 -4.82
N MET A 30 22.31 -14.81 -4.31
CA MET A 30 21.00 -15.28 -3.83
C MET A 30 19.92 -14.97 -4.87
N THR A 31 18.73 -15.54 -4.64
CA THR A 31 17.51 -15.17 -5.39
C THR A 31 17.30 -13.65 -5.36
N SER A 32 16.53 -13.11 -6.31
CA SER A 32 16.21 -11.68 -6.35
C SER A 32 15.50 -11.22 -5.08
N PHE A 33 15.69 -9.97 -4.71
CA PHE A 33 14.99 -9.42 -3.54
C PHE A 33 13.47 -9.48 -3.69
N ALA A 34 12.96 -9.18 -4.88
CA ALA A 34 11.53 -9.25 -5.14
C ALA A 34 10.95 -10.64 -4.88
N GLN A 35 11.65 -11.70 -5.32
CA GLN A 35 11.25 -13.06 -5.08
C GLN A 35 11.36 -13.42 -3.59
N ALA A 36 12.52 -13.19 -2.98
CA ALA A 36 12.77 -13.46 -1.56
C ALA A 36 11.74 -12.80 -0.65
N ARG A 37 11.43 -11.52 -0.92
CA ARG A 37 10.49 -10.72 -0.15
C ARG A 37 9.04 -11.19 -0.31
N THR A 38 8.65 -11.55 -1.53
CA THR A 38 7.30 -12.06 -1.81
C THR A 38 7.07 -13.44 -1.17
N GLU A 39 8.05 -14.33 -1.28
CA GLU A 39 8.01 -15.65 -0.63
C GLU A 39 7.96 -15.53 0.89
N ALA A 40 8.78 -14.63 1.47
CA ALA A 40 8.79 -14.38 2.90
C ALA A 40 7.43 -13.85 3.41
N GLU A 41 6.78 -12.95 2.66
CA GLU A 41 5.44 -12.48 3.02
C GLU A 41 4.41 -13.61 2.94
N SER A 42 4.47 -14.43 1.91
CA SER A 42 3.59 -15.60 1.77
C SER A 42 3.75 -16.57 2.94
N CYS A 43 4.99 -16.89 3.33
CA CYS A 43 5.28 -17.71 4.50
C CYS A 43 4.78 -17.08 5.80
N ALA A 44 5.05 -15.79 6.02
CA ALA A 44 4.59 -15.07 7.20
C ALA A 44 3.06 -15.07 7.32
N ARG A 45 2.34 -14.92 6.20
CA ARG A 45 0.87 -14.99 6.17
C ARG A 45 0.34 -16.40 6.44
N ALA A 46 1.02 -17.43 5.93
CA ALA A 46 0.64 -18.83 6.14
C ALA A 46 0.86 -19.26 7.60
N TRP A 47 1.92 -18.79 8.24
CA TRP A 47 2.37 -19.21 9.57
C TRP A 47 2.16 -18.15 10.65
N ARG A 48 1.17 -17.29 10.44
CA ARG A 48 0.82 -16.31 11.47
C ARG A 48 0.55 -17.00 12.82
N PRO A 49 1.02 -16.43 13.93
CA PRO A 49 0.65 -16.91 15.26
C PRO A 49 -0.88 -16.90 15.44
N ASP A 50 -1.38 -17.86 16.19
CA ASP A 50 -2.80 -17.92 16.55
C ASP A 50 -3.22 -16.60 17.21
N GLY A 51 -4.38 -16.08 16.78
CA GLY A 51 -4.91 -14.81 17.27
C GLY A 51 -4.35 -13.55 16.61
N GLN A 52 -3.33 -13.65 15.74
CA GLN A 52 -2.84 -12.52 14.97
C GLN A 52 -3.63 -12.37 13.66
N ALA A 53 -4.30 -11.23 13.47
CA ALA A 53 -5.14 -11.02 12.29
C ALA A 53 -4.33 -10.70 11.02
N ASP A 54 -3.25 -9.92 11.12
CA ASP A 54 -2.43 -9.52 9.99
C ASP A 54 -0.93 -9.65 10.31
N VAL A 55 -0.10 -9.69 9.27
CA VAL A 55 1.37 -9.74 9.40
C VAL A 55 1.95 -8.34 9.58
N THR A 56 3.09 -8.29 10.26
CA THR A 56 3.93 -7.11 10.40
C THR A 56 5.16 -7.22 9.52
N MET A 57 5.88 -6.13 9.32
CA MET A 57 7.21 -6.16 8.70
C MET A 57 8.16 -7.11 9.41
N TRP A 58 8.11 -7.16 10.74
CA TRP A 58 8.92 -8.07 11.53
C TRP A 58 8.63 -9.55 11.20
N ASN A 59 7.36 -9.95 11.10
CA ASN A 59 7.00 -11.32 10.71
C ASN A 59 7.58 -11.68 9.34
N ILE A 60 7.46 -10.77 8.37
CA ILE A 60 7.91 -10.98 7.00
C ILE A 60 9.44 -11.15 6.94
N TYR A 61 10.17 -10.25 7.58
CA TYR A 61 11.62 -10.31 7.57
C TYR A 61 12.20 -11.42 8.46
N SER A 62 11.50 -11.81 9.53
CA SER A 62 11.84 -13.01 10.29
C SER A 62 11.69 -14.28 9.45
N ALA A 63 10.62 -14.38 8.67
CA ALA A 63 10.45 -15.48 7.73
C ALA A 63 11.55 -15.49 6.65
N MET A 64 11.93 -14.33 6.13
CA MET A 64 13.05 -14.21 5.18
C MET A 64 14.36 -14.71 5.79
N MET A 65 14.66 -14.32 7.02
CA MET A 65 15.85 -14.77 7.73
C MET A 65 15.88 -16.28 7.92
N GLN A 66 14.76 -16.86 8.34
CA GLN A 66 14.63 -18.30 8.54
C GLN A 66 14.77 -19.09 7.23
N ASN A 67 14.11 -18.63 6.16
CA ASN A 67 14.10 -19.33 4.89
C ASN A 67 15.43 -19.27 4.13
N LEU A 68 16.16 -18.15 4.23
CA LEU A 68 17.35 -17.88 3.44
C LEU A 68 18.66 -17.91 4.25
N GLY A 69 18.58 -17.99 5.57
CA GLY A 69 19.76 -17.98 6.45
C GLY A 69 20.57 -16.68 6.35
N VAL A 70 19.92 -15.55 6.02
CA VAL A 70 20.55 -14.23 6.03
C VAL A 70 20.70 -13.71 7.45
N SER A 71 21.71 -12.85 7.67
CA SER A 71 22.01 -12.31 9.01
C SER A 71 20.99 -11.26 9.46
N ASP A 72 20.93 -11.02 10.76
CA ASP A 72 20.15 -9.94 11.37
C ASP A 72 20.51 -8.57 10.78
N ASP A 73 21.81 -8.31 10.54
CA ASP A 73 22.26 -7.08 9.90
C ASP A 73 21.67 -6.91 8.49
N CYS A 74 21.64 -7.98 7.72
CA CYS A 74 21.04 -7.97 6.39
C CYS A 74 19.54 -7.64 6.48
N VAL A 75 18.82 -8.32 7.36
CA VAL A 75 17.39 -8.11 7.61
C VAL A 75 17.14 -6.68 8.07
N GLY A 76 17.91 -6.18 9.02
CA GLY A 76 17.82 -4.81 9.53
C GLY A 76 18.01 -3.76 8.43
N GLN A 77 19.05 -3.93 7.61
CA GLN A 77 19.31 -3.04 6.48
C GLN A 77 18.18 -3.07 5.44
N MET A 78 17.67 -4.25 5.09
CA MET A 78 16.62 -4.38 4.07
C MET A 78 15.28 -3.87 4.58
N THR A 79 14.94 -4.10 5.85
CA THR A 79 13.76 -3.51 6.50
C THR A 79 13.79 -1.98 6.44
N TYR A 80 14.92 -1.39 6.80
CA TYR A 80 15.13 0.06 6.70
C TYR A 80 15.00 0.54 5.24
N ASN A 81 15.66 -0.13 4.32
CA ASN A 81 15.63 0.24 2.90
C ASN A 81 14.23 0.15 2.28
N GLU A 82 13.42 -0.84 2.65
CA GLU A 82 12.04 -0.96 2.17
C GLU A 82 11.18 0.20 2.71
N ARG A 83 11.28 0.52 4.01
CA ARG A 83 10.58 1.68 4.58
C ARG A 83 10.95 2.99 3.89
N GLU A 84 12.24 3.23 3.68
CA GLU A 84 12.71 4.44 2.99
C GLU A 84 12.26 4.48 1.51
N ALA A 85 12.21 3.33 0.83
CA ALA A 85 11.69 3.26 -0.52
C ALA A 85 10.19 3.57 -0.57
N GLU A 86 9.38 3.03 0.35
CA GLU A 86 7.96 3.35 0.48
C GLU A 86 7.76 4.86 0.69
N VAL A 87 8.46 5.44 1.65
CA VAL A 87 8.41 6.89 1.88
C VAL A 87 8.86 7.67 0.65
N ARG A 88 9.94 7.25 -0.01
CA ARG A 88 10.49 7.94 -1.17
C ARG A 88 9.55 7.94 -2.37
N PHE A 89 8.97 6.79 -2.69
CA PHE A 89 8.23 6.61 -3.94
C PHE A 89 6.75 7.00 -3.83
N CYS A 90 6.12 6.89 -2.67
CA CYS A 90 4.72 7.28 -2.52
C CYS A 90 4.48 8.76 -2.90
N ARG A 91 3.36 9.01 -3.55
CA ARG A 91 2.92 10.34 -4.01
C ARG A 91 1.46 10.56 -3.59
N PRO A 92 1.03 11.81 -3.38
CA PRO A 92 -0.37 12.08 -3.10
C PRO A 92 -1.24 11.75 -4.31
N ARG A 93 -2.36 11.10 -4.08
CA ARG A 93 -3.42 10.97 -5.07
C ARG A 93 -4.27 12.22 -5.03
N LYS A 94 -4.20 13.03 -6.06
CA LYS A 94 -4.85 14.35 -6.13
C LYS A 94 -6.33 14.30 -5.73
N THR A 95 -7.11 13.41 -6.36
CA THR A 95 -8.54 13.25 -6.06
C THR A 95 -8.79 12.82 -4.61
N GLY A 96 -8.02 11.87 -4.09
CA GLY A 96 -8.14 11.42 -2.70
C GLY A 96 -7.83 12.54 -1.71
N VAL A 97 -6.77 13.31 -1.96
CA VAL A 97 -6.39 14.48 -1.14
C VAL A 97 -7.45 15.57 -1.21
N GLN A 98 -8.04 15.81 -2.38
CA GLN A 98 -9.15 16.77 -2.51
C GLN A 98 -10.36 16.34 -1.68
N LEU A 99 -10.76 15.08 -1.71
CA LEU A 99 -11.85 14.54 -0.89
C LEU A 99 -11.54 14.64 0.61
N PHE A 100 -10.31 14.34 1.02
CA PHE A 100 -9.85 14.51 2.39
C PHE A 100 -10.00 15.98 2.85
N ASN A 101 -9.48 16.92 2.07
CA ASN A 101 -9.53 18.35 2.39
C ASN A 101 -10.97 18.87 2.39
N LEU A 102 -11.81 18.43 1.46
CA LEU A 102 -13.23 18.78 1.42
C LEU A 102 -13.97 18.31 2.68
N ALA A 103 -13.72 17.08 3.13
CA ALA A 103 -14.31 16.56 4.35
C ALA A 103 -13.88 17.37 5.58
N LYS A 104 -12.58 17.68 5.70
CA LYS A 104 -12.05 18.53 6.79
C LYS A 104 -12.65 19.95 6.75
N ALA A 105 -12.72 20.58 5.58
CA ALA A 105 -13.32 21.90 5.41
C ALA A 105 -14.83 21.91 5.76
N ALA A 106 -15.52 20.81 5.54
CA ALA A 106 -16.92 20.61 5.94
C ALA A 106 -17.10 20.23 7.44
N GLY A 107 -16.04 20.33 8.24
CA GLY A 107 -16.07 20.01 9.67
C GLY A 107 -16.29 18.54 10.01
N LYS A 108 -16.02 17.62 9.06
CA LYS A 108 -16.16 16.19 9.30
C LYS A 108 -14.92 15.64 10.02
N ARG A 109 -15.14 14.70 10.92
CA ARG A 109 -14.05 13.86 11.43
C ARG A 109 -13.56 12.92 10.32
N VAL A 110 -12.27 12.90 10.07
CA VAL A 110 -11.66 12.07 9.03
C VAL A 110 -10.75 11.04 9.67
N VAL A 111 -11.07 9.78 9.45
CA VAL A 111 -10.36 8.62 10.00
C VAL A 111 -9.70 7.83 8.87
N LEU A 112 -8.48 7.41 9.09
CA LEU A 112 -7.72 6.59 8.13
C LEU A 112 -7.74 5.13 8.58
N THR A 113 -8.11 4.21 7.67
CA THR A 113 -8.11 2.77 7.90
C THR A 113 -7.34 2.05 6.80
N SER A 114 -6.46 1.12 7.15
CA SER A 114 -5.69 0.35 6.16
C SER A 114 -5.35 -1.03 6.65
N ASP A 115 -5.53 -2.04 5.77
CA ASP A 115 -4.89 -3.35 5.94
C ASP A 115 -3.46 -3.24 5.39
N MET A 116 -2.46 -3.30 6.31
CA MET A 116 -1.09 -2.95 5.96
C MET A 116 -0.08 -3.63 6.91
N TYR A 117 1.03 -4.12 6.35
CA TYR A 117 2.14 -4.69 7.11
C TYR A 117 3.16 -3.65 7.58
N LEU A 118 3.18 -2.46 6.96
CA LEU A 118 4.02 -1.35 7.42
C LEU A 118 3.54 -0.82 8.78
N ASP A 119 4.48 -0.37 9.58
CA ASP A 119 4.18 0.26 10.88
C ASP A 119 3.59 1.67 10.72
N ALA A 120 2.91 2.13 11.77
CA ALA A 120 2.25 3.42 11.79
C ALA A 120 3.20 4.59 11.53
N ASP A 121 4.45 4.51 12.02
CA ASP A 121 5.42 5.58 11.82
C ASP A 121 5.76 5.74 10.34
N THR A 122 6.04 4.64 9.66
CA THR A 122 6.30 4.65 8.20
C THR A 122 5.12 5.24 7.43
N ILE A 123 3.89 4.84 7.77
CA ILE A 123 2.69 5.37 7.10
C ILE A 123 2.49 6.85 7.41
N ARG A 124 2.69 7.29 8.65
CA ARG A 124 2.63 8.73 9.00
C ARG A 124 3.62 9.56 8.19
N ARG A 125 4.86 9.10 8.08
CA ARG A 125 5.91 9.77 7.26
C ARG A 125 5.49 9.87 5.79
N ILE A 126 4.87 8.84 5.23
CA ILE A 126 4.33 8.86 3.86
C ILE A 126 3.22 9.91 3.73
N LEU A 127 2.25 9.89 4.64
CA LEU A 127 1.12 10.82 4.64
C LEU A 127 1.58 12.28 4.78
N GLU A 128 2.49 12.54 5.72
CA GLU A 128 3.06 13.88 5.93
C GLU A 128 3.83 14.40 4.72
N LYS A 129 4.65 13.54 4.11
CA LYS A 129 5.33 13.86 2.85
C LYS A 129 4.35 14.18 1.72
N CYS A 130 3.20 13.49 1.70
CA CYS A 130 2.13 13.74 0.73
C CYS A 130 1.24 14.95 1.10
N GLY A 131 1.57 15.70 2.15
CA GLY A 131 0.81 16.85 2.60
C GLY A 131 -0.53 16.54 3.28
N ILE A 132 -0.74 15.28 3.67
CA ILE A 132 -1.96 14.80 4.34
C ILE A 132 -1.71 14.85 5.83
N ARG A 133 -2.47 15.70 6.54
CA ARG A 133 -2.32 15.94 7.99
C ARG A 133 -3.68 16.23 8.63
N GLY A 134 -3.77 16.07 9.96
CA GLY A 134 -4.96 16.47 10.73
C GLY A 134 -6.12 15.49 10.60
N TRP A 135 -5.86 14.19 10.41
CA TRP A 135 -6.84 13.15 10.60
C TRP A 135 -7.19 12.99 12.08
N ASP A 136 -8.40 12.51 12.37
CA ASP A 136 -8.94 12.42 13.72
C ASP A 136 -8.81 11.01 14.32
N GLY A 137 -8.44 10.01 13.50
CA GLY A 137 -8.17 8.64 13.91
C GLY A 137 -7.36 7.88 12.87
N PHE A 138 -6.58 6.87 13.33
CA PHE A 138 -5.69 6.11 12.46
C PHE A 138 -5.66 4.63 12.89
N PHE A 139 -6.17 3.76 12.02
CA PHE A 139 -6.39 2.34 12.30
C PHE A 139 -5.68 1.47 11.25
N LEU A 140 -4.64 0.77 11.67
CA LEU A 140 -3.91 -0.20 10.85
C LEU A 140 -4.24 -1.62 11.30
N SER A 141 -4.43 -2.52 10.34
CA SER A 141 -4.78 -3.92 10.63
C SER A 141 -3.77 -4.64 11.52
N ASN A 142 -2.49 -4.43 11.28
CA ASN A 142 -1.40 -5.04 12.03
C ASN A 142 -1.26 -4.51 13.48
N GLU A 143 -1.68 -3.26 13.73
CA GLU A 143 -1.68 -2.67 15.08
C GLU A 143 -2.98 -2.94 15.82
N GLN A 144 -4.08 -2.90 15.11
CA GLN A 144 -5.41 -3.13 15.66
C GLN A 144 -5.78 -4.61 15.78
N ASN A 145 -4.94 -5.49 15.28
CA ASN A 145 -5.23 -6.93 15.19
C ASN A 145 -6.63 -7.23 14.61
N ALA A 146 -7.01 -6.50 13.57
CA ALA A 146 -8.32 -6.56 12.94
C ALA A 146 -8.19 -6.21 11.45
N LEU A 147 -8.95 -6.89 10.60
CA LEU A 147 -8.90 -6.70 9.14
C LEU A 147 -10.19 -6.05 8.63
N LYS A 148 -10.08 -5.30 7.52
CA LYS A 148 -11.22 -4.71 6.83
C LYS A 148 -12.09 -5.76 6.15
N TRP A 149 -11.48 -6.76 5.51
CA TRP A 149 -12.21 -7.73 4.67
C TRP A 149 -13.32 -8.48 5.41
N ASN A 150 -13.18 -8.75 6.70
CA ASN A 150 -14.18 -9.38 7.57
C ASN A 150 -14.97 -8.37 8.41
N GLY A 151 -14.76 -7.07 8.18
CA GLY A 151 -15.42 -5.96 8.87
C GLY A 151 -14.90 -5.68 10.28
N ALA A 152 -13.95 -6.46 10.80
CA ALA A 152 -13.47 -6.31 12.18
C ALA A 152 -12.83 -4.94 12.43
N LEU A 153 -12.00 -4.46 11.49
CA LEU A 153 -11.35 -3.15 11.61
C LEU A 153 -12.38 -2.00 11.59
N TYR A 154 -13.42 -2.12 10.77
CA TYR A 154 -14.51 -1.14 10.73
C TYR A 154 -15.27 -1.06 12.04
N ARG A 155 -15.68 -2.21 12.60
CA ARG A 155 -16.35 -2.27 13.90
C ARG A 155 -15.50 -1.71 15.02
N ARG A 156 -14.19 -2.01 15.03
CA ARG A 156 -13.27 -1.46 16.02
C ARG A 156 -13.14 0.05 15.89
N MET A 157 -12.98 0.54 14.68
CA MET A 157 -12.92 1.98 14.40
C MET A 157 -14.17 2.71 14.83
N THR A 158 -15.36 2.22 14.48
CA THR A 158 -16.63 2.87 14.88
C THR A 158 -16.85 2.86 16.39
N ALA A 159 -16.48 1.77 17.06
CA ALA A 159 -16.57 1.67 18.53
C ALA A 159 -15.61 2.65 19.22
N GLU A 160 -14.35 2.73 18.78
CA GLU A 160 -13.35 3.64 19.37
C GLU A 160 -13.65 5.11 19.09
N MET A 161 -14.18 5.40 17.90
CA MET A 161 -14.61 6.76 17.54
C MET A 161 -15.96 7.16 18.14
N GLY A 162 -16.68 6.22 18.77
CA GLY A 162 -17.98 6.47 19.38
C GLY A 162 -19.03 6.93 18.38
N VAL A 163 -19.09 6.31 17.18
CA VAL A 163 -20.01 6.69 16.10
C VAL A 163 -20.81 5.48 15.62
N PRO A 164 -22.11 5.67 15.31
CA PRO A 164 -22.89 4.64 14.64
C PRO A 164 -22.30 4.32 13.26
N PRO A 165 -22.22 3.05 12.83
CA PRO A 165 -21.68 2.67 11.53
C PRO A 165 -22.35 3.39 10.34
N GLU A 166 -23.67 3.59 10.41
CA GLU A 166 -24.47 4.26 9.37
C GLU A 166 -24.12 5.75 9.18
N ASP A 167 -23.49 6.38 10.16
CA ASP A 167 -23.02 7.76 10.07
C ASP A 167 -21.62 7.89 9.43
N VAL A 168 -20.98 6.77 9.16
CA VAL A 168 -19.64 6.72 8.54
C VAL A 168 -19.76 6.48 7.05
N LEU A 169 -19.11 7.35 6.25
CA LEU A 169 -18.86 7.10 4.84
C LEU A 169 -17.41 6.62 4.67
N HIS A 170 -17.23 5.35 4.30
CA HIS A 170 -15.94 4.82 3.91
C HIS A 170 -15.68 5.06 2.42
N ILE A 171 -14.50 5.57 2.08
CA ILE A 171 -14.06 5.81 0.70
C ILE A 171 -12.78 5.00 0.47
N GLY A 172 -12.81 4.11 -0.49
CA GLY A 172 -11.66 3.25 -0.80
C GLY A 172 -11.63 2.78 -2.24
N ASP A 173 -10.54 2.12 -2.62
CA ASP A 173 -10.27 1.72 -4.01
C ASP A 173 -10.53 0.24 -4.30
N ASN A 174 -10.79 -0.57 -3.28
CA ASN A 174 -11.05 -2.00 -3.44
C ASN A 174 -12.56 -2.30 -3.34
N PRO A 175 -13.23 -2.75 -4.43
CA PRO A 175 -14.67 -3.01 -4.43
C PRO A 175 -15.11 -4.02 -3.34
N LYS A 176 -14.33 -5.07 -3.11
CA LYS A 176 -14.67 -6.12 -2.15
C LYS A 176 -14.41 -5.69 -0.70
N ILE A 177 -13.23 -5.09 -0.45
CA ILE A 177 -12.80 -4.75 0.90
C ILE A 177 -13.37 -3.41 1.35
N ASP A 178 -13.26 -2.36 0.50
CA ASP A 178 -13.64 -1.01 0.89
C ASP A 178 -15.12 -0.70 0.62
N VAL A 179 -15.81 -1.48 -0.20
CA VAL A 179 -17.22 -1.27 -0.48
C VAL A 179 -18.09 -2.38 0.12
N GLU A 180 -17.92 -3.63 -0.31
CA GLU A 180 -18.79 -4.71 0.15
C GLU A 180 -18.62 -5.01 1.63
N ALA A 181 -17.37 -5.16 2.12
CA ALA A 181 -17.11 -5.46 3.52
C ALA A 181 -17.48 -4.27 4.45
N ALA A 182 -17.26 -3.02 3.99
CA ALA A 182 -17.67 -1.84 4.71
C ALA A 182 -19.23 -1.79 4.85
N LYS A 183 -19.97 -2.03 3.78
CA LYS A 183 -21.43 -2.10 3.79
C LYS A 183 -21.95 -3.22 4.70
N LYS A 184 -21.31 -4.41 4.65
CA LYS A 184 -21.65 -5.53 5.56
C LYS A 184 -21.39 -5.19 7.04
N ALA A 185 -20.45 -4.29 7.31
CA ALA A 185 -20.19 -3.77 8.66
C ALA A 185 -21.13 -2.61 9.06
N GLY A 186 -22.10 -2.24 8.21
CA GLY A 186 -23.09 -1.19 8.46
C GLY A 186 -22.68 0.20 8.00
N LEU A 187 -21.51 0.38 7.40
CA LEU A 187 -21.06 1.69 6.92
C LEU A 187 -21.70 2.03 5.56
N ARG A 188 -21.80 3.31 5.27
CA ARG A 188 -21.95 3.77 3.89
C ARG A 188 -20.58 3.67 3.20
N ALA A 189 -20.57 3.31 1.92
CA ALA A 189 -19.31 3.13 1.22
C ALA A 189 -19.37 3.70 -0.20
N MET A 190 -18.26 4.30 -0.62
CA MET A 190 -18.06 4.84 -1.97
C MET A 190 -16.76 4.29 -2.55
N LEU A 191 -16.86 3.75 -3.76
CA LEU A 191 -15.69 3.34 -4.53
C LEU A 191 -15.00 4.58 -5.12
N LEU A 192 -13.70 4.70 -4.91
CA LEU A 192 -12.82 5.61 -5.62
C LEU A 192 -11.87 4.76 -6.50
N PRO A 193 -12.26 4.44 -7.75
CA PRO A 193 -11.52 3.49 -8.59
C PRO A 193 -10.05 3.87 -8.72
N ARG A 194 -9.17 2.88 -8.71
CA ARG A 194 -7.74 3.14 -8.93
C ARG A 194 -7.53 3.76 -10.32
N PRO A 195 -6.58 4.69 -10.48
CA PRO A 195 -6.28 5.24 -11.80
C PRO A 195 -5.99 4.17 -12.86
N ALA A 196 -5.33 3.08 -12.45
CA ALA A 196 -5.05 1.96 -13.33
C ALA A 196 -6.32 1.25 -13.83
N ASP A 197 -7.36 1.14 -13.00
CA ASP A 197 -8.61 0.47 -13.37
C ASP A 197 -9.43 1.37 -14.32
N VAL A 198 -9.53 2.66 -14.01
CA VAL A 198 -10.18 3.65 -14.88
C VAL A 198 -9.50 3.71 -16.26
N PHE A 199 -8.18 3.61 -16.28
CA PHE A 199 -7.41 3.64 -17.51
C PHE A 199 -7.56 2.35 -18.33
N ALA A 200 -7.79 1.20 -17.69
CA ALA A 200 -8.02 -0.07 -18.36
C ALA A 200 -9.43 -0.14 -18.99
N ASP A 201 -10.42 0.45 -18.33
CA ASP A 201 -11.81 0.48 -18.79
C ASP A 201 -12.05 1.54 -19.90
N ALA A 202 -11.26 2.61 -19.90
CA ALA A 202 -11.29 3.55 -21.02
C ALA A 202 -10.58 2.91 -22.22
N ASP A 203 -11.11 3.10 -23.42
CA ASP A 203 -10.47 2.65 -24.68
C ASP A 203 -9.17 3.43 -24.97
N CYS A 204 -8.28 3.39 -23.99
CA CYS A 204 -7.03 4.13 -23.89
C CYS A 204 -5.82 3.33 -24.42
N THR A 205 -6.07 2.34 -25.30
CA THR A 205 -5.01 1.58 -25.98
C THR A 205 -3.99 2.50 -26.64
N GLN A 206 -4.42 3.67 -27.13
CA GLN A 206 -3.53 4.68 -27.70
C GLN A 206 -2.63 5.34 -26.66
N MET A 207 -3.14 5.67 -25.45
CA MET A 207 -2.33 6.26 -24.38
C MET A 207 -1.36 5.26 -23.75
N ALA A 208 -1.78 3.99 -23.62
CA ALA A 208 -0.89 2.91 -23.21
C ALA A 208 0.26 2.70 -24.22
N ASN A 209 -0.03 2.86 -25.52
CA ASN A 209 0.98 2.79 -26.58
C ASN A 209 1.89 4.03 -26.59
N LEU A 210 1.37 5.23 -26.30
CA LEU A 210 2.20 6.43 -26.10
C LEU A 210 3.17 6.28 -24.94
N GLY A 211 2.71 5.74 -23.81
CA GLY A 211 3.59 5.40 -22.69
C GLY A 211 4.69 4.42 -23.08
N ARG A 212 4.37 3.39 -23.87
CA ARG A 212 5.36 2.43 -24.39
C ARG A 212 6.33 3.06 -25.39
N THR A 213 5.83 3.94 -26.26
CA THR A 213 6.64 4.60 -27.31
C THR A 213 7.60 5.64 -26.71
N CYS A 214 7.15 6.42 -25.72
CA CYS A 214 8.03 7.35 -24.99
C CYS A 214 9.16 6.64 -24.24
N LEU A 215 8.97 5.35 -23.92
CA LEU A 215 9.92 4.54 -23.15
C LEU A 215 10.75 3.59 -24.01
N ALA A 216 10.40 3.40 -25.27
CA ALA A 216 11.20 2.62 -26.23
C ALA A 216 12.63 3.17 -26.39
N GLY A 217 12.90 4.41 -25.94
CA GLY A 217 14.23 4.97 -25.82
C GLY A 217 15.01 4.55 -24.56
N PHE A 218 14.35 3.90 -23.59
CA PHE A 218 15.00 3.38 -22.39
C PHE A 218 15.24 1.88 -22.55
N THR A 219 16.43 1.53 -22.97
CA THR A 219 16.86 0.14 -23.24
C THR A 219 17.12 -0.69 -21.99
N THR A 220 16.74 -0.24 -20.82
CA THR A 220 17.01 -0.94 -19.57
C THR A 220 15.75 -1.49 -18.94
N ALA A 221 15.69 -2.79 -18.95
CA ALA A 221 15.03 -3.69 -18.04
C ALA A 221 13.50 -3.55 -17.89
N ASP A 222 12.84 -4.69 -17.90
CA ASP A 222 11.42 -4.92 -17.58
C ASP A 222 10.92 -4.21 -16.30
N ALA A 223 11.82 -3.88 -15.38
CA ALA A 223 11.53 -3.14 -14.16
C ALA A 223 11.11 -1.67 -14.36
N MET A 224 11.53 -1.03 -15.46
CA MET A 224 11.17 0.38 -15.72
C MET A 224 9.85 0.53 -16.48
N GLN A 225 9.38 -0.49 -17.19
CA GLN A 225 8.09 -0.45 -17.89
C GLN A 225 6.90 -0.26 -16.91
N PRO A 226 6.82 -0.97 -15.77
CA PRO A 226 5.76 -0.75 -14.79
C PRO A 226 5.75 0.67 -14.23
N LEU A 227 6.90 1.23 -13.93
CA LEU A 227 7.04 2.60 -13.42
C LEU A 227 6.47 3.62 -14.39
N ALA A 228 6.82 3.47 -15.64
CA ALA A 228 6.42 4.39 -16.68
C ALA A 228 4.94 4.29 -17.06
N LEU A 229 4.38 3.11 -17.06
CA LEU A 229 2.95 2.91 -17.24
C LEU A 229 2.14 3.60 -16.12
N ARG A 230 2.60 3.48 -14.87
CA ARG A 230 1.99 4.17 -13.73
C ARG A 230 2.18 5.69 -13.77
N CYS A 231 3.32 6.18 -14.25
CA CYS A 231 3.51 7.63 -14.47
C CYS A 231 2.56 8.15 -15.53
N ALA A 232 2.37 7.44 -16.65
CA ALA A 232 1.41 7.81 -17.68
C ALA A 232 -0.05 7.79 -17.16
N GLN A 233 -0.40 6.78 -16.35
CA GLN A 233 -1.71 6.69 -15.69
C GLN A 233 -1.94 7.81 -14.66
N GLY A 234 -0.89 8.21 -13.92
CA GLY A 234 -0.95 9.31 -12.96
C GLY A 234 -1.10 10.68 -13.59
N LEU A 235 -0.68 10.85 -14.86
CA LEU A 235 -0.89 12.08 -15.62
C LEU A 235 -2.32 12.17 -16.21
N ALA A 236 -3.00 11.03 -16.35
CA ALA A 236 -4.37 10.96 -16.86
C ALA A 236 -5.44 11.06 -15.74
N ALA A 237 -5.05 11.00 -14.47
CA ALA A 237 -5.93 11.12 -13.29
C ALA A 237 -5.78 12.48 -12.61
#